data_db48cf32439a8b67811ada0010c67aac
#
_entry.id   db48cf32439a8b67811ada0010c67aac
#
_cell.length_a   1.000
_cell.length_b   1.000
_cell.length_c   1.000
_cell.angle_alpha   90.00
_cell.angle_beta   90.00
_cell.angle_gamma   90.00
#
_symmetry.space_group_name_H-M   'P 1'
#
loop_
_entity.id
_entity.type
_entity.pdbx_description
1 polymer ?
#
loop_
_entity_poly.entity_id
_entity_poly.type
_entity_poly.pdbx_seq_one_letter_code
_entity_poly.pdbx_strand_id
1 'polypeptide(L)'
;MRKKRCFFFSLLILLCLWSCHIQKGNSPNVILILTDDQGWGDLSGNGNLDLTTPNIDQLGRTGVRFDRFFVSPVCSPTRAEILTGRHHVRGGVYSTSRGGERLDIDEETIAEVFKSAGYQTAAYGKWHNGMQAPFHPNSRGFEDYYGFC
;
A
#
# COMPACT_ATOMS: atom_id res chain seq x y z
N MET A 1 -9.21 30.31 52.93
CA MET A 1 -8.00 29.76 52.23
C MET A 1 -8.27 28.50 51.43
N ARG A 2 -9.27 27.65 51.71
CA ARG A 2 -9.59 26.42 50.96
C ARG A 2 -10.09 26.63 49.50
N LYS A 3 -10.92 27.65 49.25
CA LYS A 3 -11.49 27.93 47.94
C LYS A 3 -10.46 28.34 46.86
N LYS A 4 -9.37 29.00 47.25
CA LYS A 4 -8.30 29.40 46.29
C LYS A 4 -7.44 28.20 45.87
N ARG A 5 -7.28 27.18 46.69
CA ARG A 5 -6.52 25.96 46.37
C ARG A 5 -7.27 25.08 45.33
N CYS A 6 -8.59 24.97 45.44
CA CYS A 6 -9.38 24.20 44.48
C CYS A 6 -9.38 24.86 43.10
N PHE A 7 -9.40 26.19 43.01
CA PHE A 7 -9.36 26.92 41.75
C PHE A 7 -8.03 26.74 41.00
N PHE A 8 -6.91 26.73 41.74
CA PHE A 8 -5.58 26.49 41.17
C PHE A 8 -5.42 25.05 40.67
N PHE A 9 -5.96 24.07 41.35
CA PHE A 9 -5.94 22.66 40.93
C PHE A 9 -6.79 22.42 39.67
N SER A 10 -7.96 23.08 39.58
CA SER A 10 -8.84 22.99 38.43
C SER A 10 -8.21 23.64 37.18
N LEU A 11 -7.50 24.75 37.35
CA LEU A 11 -6.78 25.43 36.27
C LEU A 11 -5.58 24.61 35.74
N LEU A 12 -4.86 23.92 36.65
CA LEU A 12 -3.75 23.05 36.26
C LEU A 12 -4.24 21.84 35.45
N ILE A 13 -5.38 21.25 35.83
CA ILE A 13 -5.99 20.13 35.08
C ILE A 13 -6.44 20.58 33.69
N LEU A 14 -7.03 21.77 33.55
CA LEU A 14 -7.40 22.33 32.26
C LEU A 14 -6.17 22.59 31.35
N LEU A 15 -5.06 23.04 31.90
CA LEU A 15 -3.80 23.25 31.15
C LEU A 15 -3.17 21.94 30.71
N CYS A 16 -3.26 20.86 31.51
CA CYS A 16 -2.79 19.53 31.12
C CYS A 16 -3.63 18.91 30.01
N LEU A 17 -4.94 19.20 29.94
CA LEU A 17 -5.80 18.70 28.86
C LEU A 17 -5.53 19.39 27.51
N TRP A 18 -4.99 20.61 27.50
CA TRP A 18 -4.61 21.32 26.29
C TRP A 18 -3.25 20.91 25.72
N SER A 19 -2.43 20.22 26.49
CA SER A 19 -1.07 19.83 26.08
C SER A 19 -1.01 18.57 25.19
N CYS A 20 -2.10 17.84 24.99
CA CYS A 20 -2.19 16.72 24.04
C CYS A 20 -2.64 17.17 22.65
N HIS A 21 -2.03 18.20 22.09
CA HIS A 21 -2.09 18.42 20.65
C HIS A 21 -1.11 17.42 20.01
N ILE A 22 -1.62 16.27 19.59
CA ILE A 22 -0.87 15.35 18.73
C ILE A 22 -0.59 16.14 17.45
N GLN A 23 0.63 16.63 17.32
CA GLN A 23 1.11 17.23 16.09
C GLN A 23 1.01 16.14 15.02
N LYS A 24 0.01 16.26 14.14
CA LYS A 24 -0.13 15.39 12.98
C LYS A 24 1.12 15.63 12.15
N GLY A 25 2.15 14.79 12.34
CA GLY A 25 3.34 14.81 11.52
C GLY A 25 2.90 14.69 10.06
N ASN A 26 3.55 15.41 9.15
CA ASN A 26 3.32 15.23 7.72
C ASN A 26 3.63 13.78 7.37
N SER A 27 2.59 12.97 7.22
CA SER A 27 2.74 11.60 6.76
C SER A 27 3.30 11.61 5.33
N PRO A 28 4.33 10.82 5.01
CA PRO A 28 4.93 10.82 3.67
C PRO A 28 3.93 10.30 2.64
N ASN A 29 4.01 10.81 1.41
CA ASN A 29 3.34 10.17 0.30
C ASN A 29 4.00 8.82 -0.01
N VAL A 30 3.18 7.82 -0.38
CA VAL A 30 3.64 6.47 -0.72
C VAL A 30 3.27 6.17 -2.17
N ILE A 31 4.25 5.83 -2.99
CA ILE A 31 4.07 5.41 -4.37
C ILE A 31 4.58 3.99 -4.51
N LEU A 32 3.70 3.07 -4.89
CA LEU A 32 4.03 1.69 -5.22
C LEU A 32 3.99 1.53 -6.74
N ILE A 33 5.12 1.17 -7.33
CA ILE A 33 5.23 0.88 -8.76
C ILE A 33 5.46 -0.62 -8.92
N LEU A 34 4.51 -1.28 -9.60
CA LEU A 34 4.58 -2.71 -9.90
C LEU A 34 4.61 -2.89 -11.40
N THR A 35 5.71 -3.42 -11.90
CA THR A 35 5.86 -3.81 -13.30
C THR A 35 5.11 -5.11 -13.58
N ASP A 36 4.68 -5.31 -14.83
CA ASP A 36 3.99 -6.53 -15.28
C ASP A 36 4.90 -7.29 -16.23
N ASP A 37 5.14 -8.57 -15.92
CA ASP A 37 5.99 -9.49 -16.69
C ASP A 37 7.44 -9.02 -16.93
N GLN A 38 7.98 -8.14 -16.08
CA GLN A 38 9.37 -7.71 -16.17
C GLN A 38 10.29 -8.76 -15.56
N GLY A 39 11.26 -9.22 -16.35
CA GLY A 39 12.29 -10.13 -15.89
C GLY A 39 13.36 -9.44 -15.05
N TRP A 40 13.99 -10.16 -14.14
CA TRP A 40 15.13 -9.66 -13.36
C TRP A 40 16.27 -9.15 -14.25
N GLY A 41 16.51 -9.82 -15.36
CA GLY A 41 17.54 -9.46 -16.33
C GLY A 41 17.20 -8.29 -17.27
N ASP A 42 16.01 -7.70 -17.15
CA ASP A 42 15.60 -6.58 -18.03
C ASP A 42 16.17 -5.23 -17.57
N LEU A 43 16.81 -5.19 -16.41
CA LEU A 43 17.39 -3.97 -15.87
C LEU A 43 18.88 -3.87 -16.17
N SER A 44 19.35 -2.71 -16.64
CA SER A 44 20.78 -2.47 -16.85
C SER A 44 21.58 -2.57 -15.53
N GLY A 45 21.00 -2.19 -14.40
CA GLY A 45 21.59 -2.37 -13.09
C GLY A 45 21.80 -3.84 -12.67
N ASN A 46 21.18 -4.77 -13.36
CA ASN A 46 21.33 -6.23 -13.19
C ASN A 46 22.22 -6.86 -14.29
N GLY A 47 22.85 -6.05 -15.12
CA GLY A 47 23.80 -6.50 -16.16
C GLY A 47 23.21 -6.65 -17.55
N ASN A 48 22.00 -6.15 -17.83
CA ASN A 48 21.47 -6.09 -19.18
C ASN A 48 22.32 -5.14 -20.04
N LEU A 49 22.79 -5.64 -21.17
CA LEU A 49 23.61 -4.86 -22.12
C LEU A 49 22.81 -4.24 -23.27
N ASP A 50 21.60 -4.73 -23.50
CA ASP A 50 20.74 -4.33 -24.61
C ASP A 50 19.75 -3.22 -24.21
N LEU A 51 19.41 -3.13 -22.94
CA LEU A 51 18.50 -2.14 -22.39
C LEU A 51 19.19 -1.20 -21.40
N THR A 52 18.76 0.04 -21.37
CA THR A 52 19.23 1.03 -20.40
C THR A 52 18.06 1.49 -19.52
N THR A 53 18.21 1.35 -18.21
CA THR A 53 17.19 1.70 -17.23
C THR A 53 17.70 2.73 -16.19
N PRO A 54 18.16 3.92 -16.62
CA PRO A 54 18.96 4.82 -15.80
C PRO A 54 18.21 5.32 -14.56
N ASN A 55 16.90 5.54 -14.65
CA ASN A 55 16.08 6.02 -13.54
C ASN A 55 15.85 4.94 -12.48
N ILE A 56 15.58 3.70 -12.91
CA ILE A 56 15.41 2.55 -12.01
C ILE A 56 16.74 2.23 -11.35
N ASP A 57 17.82 2.25 -12.12
CA ASP A 57 19.18 2.05 -11.59
C ASP A 57 19.57 3.12 -10.57
N GLN A 58 19.19 4.38 -10.83
CA GLN A 58 19.42 5.48 -9.88
C GLN A 58 18.64 5.24 -8.59
N LEU A 59 17.38 4.83 -8.68
CA LEU A 59 16.57 4.48 -7.50
C LEU A 59 17.23 3.35 -6.69
N GLY A 60 17.73 2.30 -7.37
CA GLY A 60 18.46 1.20 -6.75
C GLY A 60 19.77 1.62 -6.08
N ARG A 61 20.45 2.66 -6.60
CA ARG A 61 21.70 3.20 -6.00
C ARG A 61 21.46 4.10 -4.80
N THR A 62 20.34 4.84 -4.79
CA THR A 62 20.06 5.84 -3.74
C THR A 62 19.11 5.37 -2.68
N GLY A 63 18.39 4.28 -2.92
CA GLY A 63 17.43 3.66 -2.02
C GLY A 63 17.93 2.35 -1.41
N VAL A 64 17.01 1.54 -0.97
CA VAL A 64 17.25 0.18 -0.47
C VAL A 64 16.90 -0.82 -1.55
N ARG A 65 17.81 -1.72 -1.87
CA ARG A 65 17.60 -2.82 -2.80
C ARG A 65 17.52 -4.15 -2.04
N PHE A 66 16.51 -4.94 -2.38
CA PHE A 66 16.35 -6.30 -1.84
C PHE A 66 16.81 -7.32 -2.88
N ASP A 67 17.95 -7.98 -2.64
CA ASP A 67 18.51 -8.95 -3.60
C ASP A 67 17.79 -10.30 -3.60
N ARG A 68 16.98 -10.56 -2.59
CA ARG A 68 16.23 -11.82 -2.41
C ARG A 68 14.75 -11.54 -2.16
N PHE A 69 14.14 -10.76 -3.04
CA PHE A 69 12.71 -10.51 -3.03
C PHE A 69 12.06 -11.32 -4.16
N PHE A 70 11.27 -12.30 -3.79
CA PHE A 70 10.62 -13.21 -4.74
C PHE A 70 9.14 -12.88 -4.82
N VAL A 71 8.59 -13.06 -6.00
CA VAL A 71 7.16 -12.90 -6.30
C VAL A 71 6.61 -14.21 -6.86
N SER A 72 5.30 -14.36 -6.89
CA SER A 72 4.66 -15.48 -7.56
C SER A 72 4.92 -15.45 -9.07
N PRO A 73 4.97 -16.60 -9.75
CA PRO A 73 5.32 -16.67 -11.19
C PRO A 73 4.27 -16.08 -12.12
N VAL A 74 3.11 -15.66 -11.59
CA VAL A 74 2.00 -15.08 -12.35
C VAL A 74 1.43 -13.86 -11.65
N CYS A 75 0.75 -13.01 -12.43
CA CYS A 75 0.41 -11.65 -12.07
C CYS A 75 -0.64 -11.52 -10.96
N SER A 76 -1.79 -12.18 -11.04
CA SER A 76 -2.85 -12.02 -10.05
C SER A 76 -2.44 -12.46 -8.65
N PRO A 77 -1.81 -13.63 -8.43
CA PRO A 77 -1.26 -14.03 -7.14
C PRO A 77 -0.30 -13.00 -6.55
N THR A 78 0.70 -12.54 -7.31
CA THR A 78 1.64 -11.51 -6.86
C THR A 78 0.93 -10.22 -6.45
N ARG A 79 -0.07 -9.78 -7.22
CA ARG A 79 -0.85 -8.58 -6.91
C ARG A 79 -1.63 -8.73 -5.62
N ALA A 80 -2.28 -9.87 -5.40
CA ALA A 80 -2.97 -10.18 -4.17
C ALA A 80 -2.02 -10.14 -2.95
N GLU A 81 -0.82 -10.71 -3.08
CA GLU A 81 0.20 -10.69 -2.01
C GLU A 81 0.66 -9.27 -1.68
N ILE A 82 0.90 -8.43 -2.68
CA ILE A 82 1.28 -7.03 -2.49
C ILE A 82 0.14 -6.23 -1.85
N LEU A 83 -1.10 -6.49 -2.27
CA LEU A 83 -2.27 -5.79 -1.76
C LEU A 83 -2.58 -6.13 -0.30
N THR A 84 -2.30 -7.36 0.15
CA THR A 84 -2.72 -7.86 1.46
C THR A 84 -1.57 -8.14 2.43
N GLY A 85 -0.34 -8.23 1.92
CA GLY A 85 0.80 -8.71 2.71
C GLY A 85 0.70 -10.18 3.10
N ARG A 86 -0.20 -10.95 2.48
CA ARG A 86 -0.46 -12.37 2.76
C ARG A 86 -0.25 -13.23 1.53
N HIS A 87 0.11 -14.49 1.73
CA HIS A 87 0.25 -15.46 0.64
C HIS A 87 -1.09 -15.61 -0.11
N HIS A 88 -1.06 -15.50 -1.41
CA HIS A 88 -2.22 -15.38 -2.31
C HIS A 88 -3.31 -16.44 -2.11
N VAL A 89 -2.93 -17.69 -1.82
CA VAL A 89 -3.88 -18.80 -1.61
C VAL A 89 -4.79 -18.54 -0.39
N ARG A 90 -4.28 -17.82 0.62
CA ARG A 90 -5.08 -17.46 1.82
C ARG A 90 -6.18 -16.46 1.52
N GLY A 91 -5.96 -15.61 0.53
CA GLY A 91 -6.95 -14.64 0.04
C GLY A 91 -7.76 -15.15 -1.16
N GLY A 92 -7.83 -16.46 -1.36
CA GLY A 92 -8.66 -17.07 -2.40
C GLY A 92 -8.08 -16.98 -3.82
N VAL A 93 -6.88 -16.38 -3.99
CA VAL A 93 -6.29 -16.20 -5.32
C VAL A 93 -5.35 -17.36 -5.64
N TYR A 94 -5.71 -18.15 -6.62
CA TYR A 94 -4.95 -19.36 -7.01
C TYR A 94 -4.73 -19.48 -8.53
N SER A 95 -5.26 -18.54 -9.32
CA SER A 95 -5.18 -18.53 -10.79
C SER A 95 -5.21 -17.12 -11.32
N THR A 96 -5.07 -16.95 -12.62
CA THR A 96 -5.16 -15.66 -13.33
C THR A 96 -6.49 -15.49 -14.08
N SER A 97 -7.41 -16.43 -13.97
CA SER A 97 -8.67 -16.42 -14.72
C SER A 97 -9.71 -17.35 -14.08
N ARG A 98 -10.91 -17.36 -14.68
CA ARG A 98 -12.04 -18.23 -14.32
C ARG A 98 -12.50 -18.09 -12.86
N GLY A 99 -12.33 -16.90 -12.28
CA GLY A 99 -12.68 -16.60 -10.91
C GLY A 99 -11.57 -16.85 -9.88
N GLY A 100 -10.52 -17.59 -10.25
CA GLY A 100 -9.38 -17.84 -9.38
C GLY A 100 -8.44 -16.66 -9.19
N GLU A 101 -8.67 -15.56 -9.90
CA GLU A 101 -7.99 -14.27 -9.75
C GLU A 101 -8.66 -13.34 -8.72
N ARG A 102 -9.85 -13.69 -8.22
CA ARG A 102 -10.62 -12.83 -7.34
C ARG A 102 -10.06 -12.87 -5.92
N LEU A 103 -9.69 -11.72 -5.41
CA LEU A 103 -9.27 -11.57 -4.02
C LEU A 103 -10.48 -11.63 -3.10
N ASP A 104 -10.46 -12.50 -2.10
CA ASP A 104 -11.53 -12.64 -1.12
C ASP A 104 -11.87 -11.28 -0.49
N ILE A 105 -13.16 -11.06 -0.28
CA ILE A 105 -13.68 -9.76 0.18
C ILE A 105 -13.43 -9.48 1.66
N ASP A 106 -13.12 -10.49 2.44
CA ASP A 106 -12.76 -10.40 3.85
C ASP A 106 -11.26 -10.14 4.08
N GLU A 107 -10.45 -10.14 3.01
CA GLU A 107 -9.06 -9.69 3.08
C GLU A 107 -9.00 -8.16 3.14
N GLU A 108 -8.20 -7.63 4.07
CA GLU A 108 -7.92 -6.19 4.14
C GLU A 108 -6.79 -5.83 3.18
N THR A 109 -7.03 -4.83 2.33
CA THR A 109 -6.02 -4.35 1.38
C THR A 109 -5.18 -3.21 1.96
N ILE A 110 -3.98 -3.03 1.41
CA ILE A 110 -3.12 -1.89 1.74
C ILE A 110 -3.85 -0.55 1.52
N ALA A 111 -4.74 -0.46 0.53
CA ALA A 111 -5.52 0.76 0.28
C ALA A 111 -6.53 1.03 1.39
N GLU A 112 -7.21 0.00 1.90
CA GLU A 112 -8.13 0.12 3.04
C GLU A 112 -7.39 0.56 4.30
N VAL A 113 -6.20 0.00 4.55
CA VAL A 113 -5.33 0.40 5.66
C VAL A 113 -4.90 1.87 5.53
N PHE A 114 -4.39 2.30 4.38
CA PHE A 114 -3.99 3.69 4.15
C PHE A 114 -5.16 4.66 4.25
N LYS A 115 -6.31 4.29 3.71
CA LYS A 115 -7.54 5.08 3.81
C LYS A 115 -7.98 5.27 5.27
N SER A 116 -7.93 4.21 6.08
CA SER A 116 -8.23 4.29 7.51
C SER A 116 -7.26 5.20 8.27
N ALA A 117 -6.01 5.30 7.79
CA ALA A 117 -5.00 6.22 8.31
C ALA A 117 -5.13 7.67 7.78
N GLY A 118 -6.15 7.95 6.96
CA GLY A 118 -6.46 9.29 6.45
C GLY A 118 -5.70 9.68 5.18
N TYR A 119 -5.14 8.72 4.45
CA TYR A 119 -4.58 8.93 3.12
C TYR A 119 -5.67 8.97 2.05
N GLN A 120 -5.45 9.74 1.02
CA GLN A 120 -6.13 9.57 -0.26
C GLN A 120 -5.46 8.41 -1.01
N THR A 121 -6.26 7.54 -1.63
CA THR A 121 -5.79 6.30 -2.24
C THR A 121 -6.19 6.24 -3.71
N ALA A 122 -5.25 5.91 -4.57
CA ALA A 122 -5.48 5.77 -6.00
C ALA A 122 -4.74 4.56 -6.57
N ALA A 123 -5.30 3.94 -7.60
CA ALA A 123 -4.63 2.91 -8.37
C ALA A 123 -4.75 3.19 -9.88
N TYR A 124 -3.64 3.01 -10.60
CA TYR A 124 -3.57 3.25 -12.02
C TYR A 124 -2.92 2.05 -12.74
N GLY A 125 -3.58 1.55 -13.78
CA GLY A 125 -3.11 0.42 -14.57
C GLY A 125 -3.83 -0.89 -14.30
N LYS A 126 -3.10 -2.00 -14.44
CA LYS A 126 -3.66 -3.36 -14.32
C LYS A 126 -4.02 -3.70 -12.88
N TRP A 127 -5.25 -4.15 -12.68
CA TRP A 127 -5.74 -4.64 -11.38
C TRP A 127 -5.59 -6.15 -11.19
N HIS A 128 -6.33 -6.92 -11.92
CA HIS A 128 -6.29 -8.39 -12.02
C HIS A 128 -6.63 -9.15 -10.71
N ASN A 129 -7.44 -8.56 -9.84
CA ASN A 129 -7.95 -9.22 -8.63
C ASN A 129 -9.48 -9.13 -8.51
N GLY A 130 -10.15 -9.17 -9.67
CA GLY A 130 -11.61 -9.14 -9.83
C GLY A 130 -12.13 -7.87 -10.50
N MET A 131 -13.00 -8.05 -11.51
CA MET A 131 -13.40 -6.99 -12.45
C MET A 131 -14.59 -6.15 -11.96
N GLN A 132 -15.44 -6.72 -11.10
CA GLN A 132 -16.71 -6.11 -10.70
C GLN A 132 -16.78 -5.99 -9.18
N ALA A 133 -17.66 -5.13 -8.69
CA ALA A 133 -17.96 -5.08 -7.28
C ALA A 133 -18.42 -6.49 -6.77
N PRO A 134 -17.98 -6.92 -5.59
CA PRO A 134 -17.20 -6.18 -4.59
C PRO A 134 -15.67 -6.23 -4.78
N PHE A 135 -15.17 -6.83 -5.87
CA PHE A 135 -13.73 -7.06 -6.12
C PHE A 135 -13.01 -5.90 -6.81
N HIS A 136 -13.77 -4.98 -7.43
CA HIS A 136 -13.23 -3.82 -8.14
C HIS A 136 -12.41 -2.89 -7.22
N PRO A 137 -11.32 -2.25 -7.68
CA PRO A 137 -10.47 -1.40 -6.86
C PRO A 137 -11.22 -0.37 -6.00
N ASN A 138 -12.23 0.29 -6.56
CA ASN A 138 -13.03 1.26 -5.80
C ASN A 138 -13.84 0.63 -4.65
N SER A 139 -14.09 -0.68 -4.70
CA SER A 139 -14.71 -1.44 -3.60
C SER A 139 -13.67 -1.97 -2.62
N ARG A 140 -12.37 -1.81 -2.91
CA ARG A 140 -11.24 -2.36 -2.17
C ARG A 140 -10.28 -1.26 -1.67
N GLY A 141 -10.85 -0.13 -1.27
CA GLY A 141 -10.15 0.94 -0.59
C GLY A 141 -9.54 2.02 -1.49
N PHE A 142 -9.48 1.86 -2.80
CA PHE A 142 -9.02 2.90 -3.71
C PHE A 142 -10.14 3.89 -4.02
N GLU A 143 -9.92 5.17 -3.75
CA GLU A 143 -10.89 6.24 -4.01
C GLU A 143 -10.92 6.61 -5.49
N ASP A 144 -9.77 6.55 -6.14
CA ASP A 144 -9.62 6.79 -7.57
C ASP A 144 -9.01 5.57 -8.27
N TYR A 145 -9.55 5.23 -9.43
CA TYR A 145 -9.04 4.13 -10.25
C TYR A 145 -9.15 4.44 -11.74
N TYR A 146 -8.04 4.28 -12.43
CA TYR A 146 -8.01 4.34 -13.89
C TYR A 146 -7.10 3.23 -14.44
N GLY A 147 -7.69 2.27 -15.14
CA GLY A 147 -6.95 1.12 -15.65
C GLY A 147 -7.84 0.05 -16.25
N PHE A 148 -7.34 -1.17 -16.22
CA PHE A 148 -8.05 -2.36 -16.69
C PHE A 148 -7.96 -3.50 -15.67
N CYS A 149 -8.99 -4.33 -15.64
CA CYS A 149 -9.11 -5.48 -14.74
C CYS A 149 -8.78 -6.79 -15.44
#